data_6d9fec1126b3f636dcbd05bec7aabe06
#
_entry.id   6d9fec1126b3f636dcbd05bec7aabe06
#
_cell.length_a   1.000
_cell.length_b   1.000
_cell.length_c   1.000
_cell.angle_alpha   90.00
_cell.angle_beta   90.00
_cell.angle_gamma   90.00
#
_symmetry.space_group_name_H-M   'P 1'
#
loop_
_entity.id
_entity.type
_entity.pdbx_description
1 polymer ?
#
loop_
_entity_poly.entity_id
_entity_poly.type
_entity_poly.pdbx_seq_one_letter_code
_entity_poly.pdbx_strand_id
1 'polypeptide(L)'
;MKYLVLIPDGMADEKVASLGNKSPMEAANKPVMDRLAASSLYGLVQNVPEGMVPESDTANMAILSFDPKVYSKGRSPLEAVSMGLKLEGEDVAIRANTVSLSDDENYEDRIMLDNAADEITTEEAAILIDAVNSELSDKFKKLYVGVSYRHCLVWKGANDKYNFTRPHDIIGKRIGEYIPDSGEGKEYLEYMKESCRILDKHPLNEERRKRGRLPANSLWLWSPGKPLSLPSFKEKFGLTATAISAVDLIKGIGICADMNTVDVEGATGTVNTNYQGKADATIEAFKNGSDLVYLHFEGPDEHGHRGEPDVKTKSIELIDSLALSPILNYLENCGEDFGVLILPDHPTPVRIRTHSNQPVPYIIYSSKHTNNGVSNYNETSCASGKYIENGWDLMQYFIDSCN
;
A
#
# COMPACT_ATOMS: atom_id res chain seq x y z
N MET A 1 16.90 4.43 -22.62
CA MET A 1 15.57 5.08 -22.50
C MET A 1 15.10 4.98 -21.07
N LYS A 2 14.50 6.03 -20.51
CA LYS A 2 14.01 6.07 -19.13
C LYS A 2 12.50 5.95 -19.08
N TYR A 3 11.96 5.23 -18.10
CA TYR A 3 10.52 5.01 -17.92
C TYR A 3 10.09 5.46 -16.53
N LEU A 4 9.14 6.39 -16.44
CA LEU A 4 8.50 6.78 -15.19
C LEU A 4 7.09 6.19 -15.14
N VAL A 5 6.77 5.46 -14.09
CA VAL A 5 5.39 5.06 -13.74
C VAL A 5 5.02 5.83 -12.49
N LEU A 6 4.08 6.76 -12.61
CA LEU A 6 3.60 7.60 -11.53
C LEU A 6 2.22 7.13 -11.08
N ILE A 7 2.11 6.74 -9.82
CA ILE A 7 0.87 6.25 -9.20
C ILE A 7 0.41 7.22 -8.11
N PRO A 8 -0.48 8.16 -8.41
CA PRO A 8 -1.26 8.87 -7.42
C PRO A 8 -2.38 7.95 -6.93
N ASP A 9 -2.11 7.18 -5.87
CA ASP A 9 -2.98 6.16 -5.29
C ASP A 9 -4.38 6.72 -5.01
N GLY A 10 -5.40 5.98 -5.39
CA GLY A 10 -6.80 6.34 -5.15
C GLY A 10 -7.25 7.65 -5.79
N MET A 11 -6.49 8.23 -6.73
CA MET A 11 -6.75 9.57 -7.28
C MET A 11 -8.11 9.68 -7.97
N ALA A 12 -8.57 8.62 -8.66
CA ALA A 12 -9.85 8.60 -9.36
C ALA A 12 -11.03 8.66 -8.39
N ASP A 13 -12.09 9.34 -8.81
CA ASP A 13 -13.27 9.59 -7.98
C ASP A 13 -14.52 9.83 -8.84
N GLU A 14 -15.66 9.93 -8.15
CA GLU A 14 -16.91 10.40 -8.70
C GLU A 14 -17.00 11.94 -8.68
N LYS A 15 -18.04 12.50 -9.31
CA LYS A 15 -18.31 13.94 -9.22
C LYS A 15 -18.81 14.31 -7.84
N VAL A 16 -18.20 15.35 -7.25
CA VAL A 16 -18.45 15.81 -5.89
C VAL A 16 -19.15 17.17 -5.90
N ALA A 17 -20.27 17.29 -5.21
CA ALA A 17 -21.07 18.53 -5.21
C ALA A 17 -20.31 19.74 -4.67
N SER A 18 -19.49 19.58 -3.62
CA SER A 18 -18.68 20.66 -3.03
C SER A 18 -17.57 21.15 -3.97
N LEU A 19 -17.16 20.34 -4.94
CA LEU A 19 -16.19 20.71 -5.98
C LEU A 19 -16.89 21.26 -7.26
N GLY A 20 -18.14 21.69 -7.18
CA GLY A 20 -18.91 22.19 -8.31
C GLY A 20 -19.29 21.10 -9.31
N ASN A 21 -19.62 19.90 -8.86
CA ASN A 21 -19.90 18.71 -9.64
C ASN A 21 -18.74 18.27 -10.56
N LYS A 22 -17.52 18.44 -10.08
CA LYS A 22 -16.29 17.91 -10.66
C LYS A 22 -15.76 16.77 -9.81
N SER A 23 -15.01 15.83 -10.40
CA SER A 23 -14.16 14.93 -9.63
C SER A 23 -12.95 15.68 -9.07
N PRO A 24 -12.26 15.17 -8.06
CA PRO A 24 -10.98 15.74 -7.61
C PRO A 24 -9.97 15.89 -8.74
N MET A 25 -9.90 14.94 -9.70
CA MET A 25 -9.06 15.04 -10.89
C MET A 25 -9.47 16.18 -11.83
N GLU A 26 -10.78 16.38 -12.02
CA GLU A 26 -11.32 17.49 -12.84
C GLU A 26 -11.13 18.86 -12.16
N ALA A 27 -11.12 18.92 -10.83
CA ALA A 27 -11.00 20.14 -10.05
C ALA A 27 -9.55 20.59 -9.84
N ALA A 28 -8.61 19.63 -9.78
CA ALA A 28 -7.20 19.89 -9.50
C ALA A 28 -6.51 20.73 -10.58
N ASN A 29 -5.72 21.71 -10.13
CA ASN A 29 -4.80 22.44 -11.00
C ASN A 29 -3.51 21.63 -11.19
N LYS A 30 -3.42 20.87 -12.28
CA LYS A 30 -2.35 19.91 -12.59
C LYS A 30 -1.77 20.12 -13.99
N PRO A 31 -1.18 21.30 -14.25
CA PRO A 31 -0.77 21.71 -15.60
C PRO A 31 0.28 20.80 -16.24
N VAL A 32 1.10 20.11 -15.45
CA VAL A 32 2.13 19.21 -15.98
C VAL A 32 1.50 17.91 -16.49
N MET A 33 0.60 17.29 -15.71
CA MET A 33 -0.18 16.12 -16.14
C MET A 33 -1.02 16.45 -17.38
N ASP A 34 -1.69 17.60 -17.41
CA ASP A 34 -2.53 18.01 -18.54
C ASP A 34 -1.69 18.30 -19.80
N ARG A 35 -0.51 18.90 -19.67
CA ARG A 35 0.45 19.10 -20.77
C ARG A 35 0.89 17.76 -21.37
N LEU A 36 1.24 16.77 -20.54
CA LEU A 36 1.59 15.43 -21.02
C LEU A 36 0.40 14.77 -21.70
N ALA A 37 -0.78 14.85 -21.09
CA ALA A 37 -1.99 14.23 -21.61
C ALA A 37 -2.35 14.72 -23.03
N ALA A 38 -2.06 15.98 -23.35
CA ALA A 38 -2.35 16.56 -24.67
C ALA A 38 -1.62 15.85 -25.84
N SER A 39 -0.51 15.18 -25.56
CA SER A 39 0.28 14.46 -26.59
C SER A 39 0.49 12.96 -26.25
N SER A 40 -0.33 12.41 -25.37
CA SER A 40 -0.25 11.03 -24.90
C SER A 40 -1.25 10.09 -25.60
N LEU A 41 -0.97 8.78 -25.58
CA LEU A 41 -2.01 7.76 -25.63
C LEU A 41 -2.78 7.81 -24.32
N TYR A 42 -4.07 7.51 -24.34
CA TYR A 42 -4.92 7.58 -23.16
C TYR A 42 -6.05 6.56 -23.21
N GLY A 43 -6.65 6.32 -22.07
CA GLY A 43 -7.79 5.41 -21.96
C GLY A 43 -8.15 5.07 -20.52
N LEU A 44 -8.88 3.97 -20.39
CA LEU A 44 -9.24 3.39 -19.09
C LEU A 44 -8.62 2.00 -18.96
N VAL A 45 -8.24 1.61 -17.75
CA VAL A 45 -7.70 0.30 -17.43
C VAL A 45 -8.39 -0.31 -16.21
N GLN A 46 -8.67 -1.62 -16.27
CA GLN A 46 -9.20 -2.40 -15.16
C GLN A 46 -8.04 -3.06 -14.39
N ASN A 47 -7.56 -2.39 -13.34
CA ASN A 47 -6.44 -2.91 -12.53
C ASN A 47 -6.86 -4.02 -11.56
N VAL A 48 -8.10 -3.94 -11.04
CA VAL A 48 -8.63 -4.95 -10.12
C VAL A 48 -9.49 -5.93 -10.90
N PRO A 49 -9.09 -7.21 -10.98
CA PRO A 49 -9.87 -8.23 -11.70
C PRO A 49 -11.26 -8.45 -11.10
N GLU A 50 -12.21 -8.83 -11.94
CA GLU A 50 -13.55 -9.17 -11.48
C GLU A 50 -13.51 -10.28 -10.41
N GLY A 51 -14.26 -10.06 -9.33
CA GLY A 51 -14.35 -10.98 -8.18
C GLY A 51 -13.25 -10.82 -7.14
N MET A 52 -12.27 -9.95 -7.36
CA MET A 52 -11.28 -9.59 -6.34
C MET A 52 -11.67 -8.31 -5.60
N VAL A 53 -11.21 -8.20 -4.35
CA VAL A 53 -11.40 -6.98 -3.56
C VAL A 53 -10.49 -5.88 -4.11
N PRO A 54 -11.01 -4.65 -4.30
CA PRO A 54 -10.20 -3.53 -4.76
C PRO A 54 -9.27 -3.03 -3.64
N GLU A 55 -8.11 -3.64 -3.56
CA GLU A 55 -7.05 -3.30 -2.59
C GLU A 55 -5.79 -2.88 -3.36
N SER A 56 -4.96 -2.04 -2.74
CA SER A 56 -3.74 -1.51 -3.39
C SER A 56 -2.74 -2.61 -3.77
N ASP A 57 -2.64 -3.71 -3.01
CA ASP A 57 -1.80 -4.86 -3.40
C ASP A 57 -2.28 -5.52 -4.68
N THR A 58 -3.59 -5.73 -4.83
CA THR A 58 -4.19 -6.30 -6.04
C THR A 58 -3.95 -5.40 -7.25
N ALA A 59 -4.24 -4.11 -7.12
CA ALA A 59 -4.14 -3.16 -8.22
C ALA A 59 -2.68 -2.90 -8.63
N ASN A 60 -1.78 -2.63 -7.68
CA ASN A 60 -0.38 -2.38 -7.97
C ASN A 60 0.36 -3.64 -8.49
N MET A 61 -0.03 -4.83 -8.04
CA MET A 61 0.45 -6.10 -8.61
C MET A 61 0.08 -6.20 -10.10
N ALA A 62 -1.16 -5.87 -10.46
CA ALA A 62 -1.60 -5.84 -11.85
C ALA A 62 -0.81 -4.81 -12.66
N ILE A 63 -0.68 -3.57 -12.19
CA ILE A 63 0.08 -2.50 -12.88
C ILE A 63 1.54 -2.92 -13.13
N LEU A 64 2.16 -3.63 -12.18
CA LEU A 64 3.50 -4.22 -12.33
C LEU A 64 3.52 -5.47 -13.23
N SER A 65 2.39 -5.77 -13.89
CA SER A 65 2.25 -6.86 -14.87
C SER A 65 2.26 -8.27 -14.28
N PHE A 66 1.77 -8.42 -13.05
CA PHE A 66 1.56 -9.71 -12.42
C PHE A 66 0.06 -9.93 -12.21
N ASP A 67 -0.51 -11.02 -12.76
CA ASP A 67 -1.93 -11.35 -12.57
C ASP A 67 -2.23 -11.60 -11.08
N PRO A 68 -3.04 -10.74 -10.42
CA PRO A 68 -3.32 -10.90 -9.00
C PRO A 68 -4.04 -12.20 -8.66
N LYS A 69 -4.83 -12.78 -9.60
CA LYS A 69 -5.49 -14.08 -9.41
C LYS A 69 -4.50 -15.22 -9.23
N VAL A 70 -3.31 -15.08 -9.83
CA VAL A 70 -2.23 -16.08 -9.75
C VAL A 70 -1.32 -15.82 -8.56
N TYR A 71 -0.93 -14.57 -8.39
CA TYR A 71 0.19 -14.20 -7.52
C TYR A 71 -0.24 -13.66 -6.16
N SER A 72 -1.44 -13.10 -5.98
CA SER A 72 -1.84 -12.59 -4.65
C SER A 72 -1.96 -13.73 -3.63
N LYS A 73 -1.23 -13.61 -2.53
CA LYS A 73 -1.19 -14.58 -1.41
C LYS A 73 -1.48 -13.90 -0.06
N GLY A 74 -2.09 -12.72 -0.09
CA GLY A 74 -2.32 -11.88 1.08
C GLY A 74 -1.27 -10.81 1.29
N ARG A 75 -1.56 -9.87 2.19
CA ARG A 75 -0.75 -8.67 2.43
C ARG A 75 0.47 -8.94 3.31
N SER A 76 0.33 -9.81 4.31
CA SER A 76 1.36 -10.01 5.34
C SER A 76 2.72 -10.44 4.79
N PRO A 77 2.82 -11.32 3.79
CA PRO A 77 4.12 -11.66 3.20
C PRO A 77 4.83 -10.46 2.56
N LEU A 78 4.09 -9.56 1.93
CA LEU A 78 4.63 -8.35 1.30
C LEU A 78 5.17 -7.38 2.36
N GLU A 79 4.42 -7.18 3.43
CA GLU A 79 4.85 -6.35 4.55
C GLU A 79 6.07 -6.96 5.28
N ALA A 80 6.08 -8.28 5.48
CA ALA A 80 7.22 -8.99 6.05
C ALA A 80 8.51 -8.79 5.23
N VAL A 81 8.41 -8.92 3.91
CA VAL A 81 9.55 -8.71 3.01
C VAL A 81 10.01 -7.25 3.03
N SER A 82 9.09 -6.28 3.08
CA SER A 82 9.44 -4.86 3.25
C SER A 82 10.17 -4.58 4.57
N MET A 83 9.87 -5.32 5.63
CA MET A 83 10.62 -5.26 6.90
C MET A 83 12.00 -5.94 6.83
N GLY A 84 12.41 -6.44 5.66
CA GLY A 84 13.68 -7.16 5.47
C GLY A 84 13.65 -8.62 5.89
N LEU A 85 12.47 -9.19 6.17
CA LEU A 85 12.34 -10.59 6.53
C LEU A 85 12.45 -11.48 5.30
N LYS A 86 13.21 -12.55 5.40
CA LYS A 86 13.25 -13.61 4.40
C LYS A 86 12.26 -14.70 4.79
N LEU A 87 11.28 -14.90 3.94
CA LEU A 87 10.29 -15.96 4.11
C LEU A 87 10.63 -17.12 3.17
N GLU A 88 10.63 -18.34 3.68
CA GLU A 88 11.02 -19.52 2.91
C GLU A 88 10.01 -20.68 3.09
N GLY A 89 9.76 -21.39 2.01
CA GLY A 89 9.03 -22.67 2.05
C GLY A 89 7.65 -22.59 2.73
N GLU A 90 7.55 -23.19 3.90
CA GLU A 90 6.30 -23.29 4.67
C GLU A 90 6.09 -22.14 5.67
N ASP A 91 6.89 -21.09 5.62
CA ASP A 91 6.68 -19.92 6.46
C ASP A 91 5.35 -19.26 6.12
N VAL A 92 4.61 -18.87 7.13
CA VAL A 92 3.40 -18.07 7.01
C VAL A 92 3.63 -16.76 7.76
N ALA A 93 3.57 -15.65 7.04
CA ALA A 93 3.58 -14.34 7.63
C ALA A 93 2.15 -13.96 8.06
N ILE A 94 2.00 -13.47 9.28
CA ILE A 94 0.71 -13.13 9.90
C ILE A 94 0.85 -11.73 10.48
N ARG A 95 -0.02 -10.80 10.13
CA ARG A 95 -0.05 -9.50 10.80
C ARG A 95 -0.41 -9.69 12.26
N ALA A 96 0.31 -9.00 13.12
CA ALA A 96 0.10 -8.98 14.55
C ALA A 96 0.03 -7.53 15.02
N ASN A 97 -1.17 -7.05 15.35
CA ASN A 97 -1.30 -5.74 15.96
C ASN A 97 -1.16 -5.84 17.47
N THR A 98 -0.40 -4.95 18.09
CA THR A 98 -0.63 -4.67 19.51
C THR A 98 -1.91 -3.88 19.63
N VAL A 99 -2.87 -4.41 20.42
CA VAL A 99 -4.20 -3.83 20.60
C VAL A 99 -4.47 -3.54 22.07
N SER A 100 -5.46 -2.69 22.33
CA SER A 100 -5.98 -2.44 23.68
C SER A 100 -7.30 -3.16 23.88
N LEU A 101 -7.31 -4.06 24.85
CA LEU A 101 -8.51 -4.75 25.30
C LEU A 101 -8.91 -4.26 26.70
N SER A 102 -10.21 -4.34 27.02
CA SER A 102 -10.73 -4.08 28.37
C SER A 102 -10.17 -5.07 29.43
N ASP A 103 -10.35 -4.76 30.69
CA ASP A 103 -9.76 -5.50 31.82
C ASP A 103 -10.66 -6.66 32.32
N ASP A 104 -11.61 -7.15 31.50
CA ASP A 104 -12.44 -8.29 31.87
C ASP A 104 -11.61 -9.54 32.14
N GLU A 105 -12.01 -10.34 33.14
CA GLU A 105 -11.25 -11.50 33.62
C GLU A 105 -11.13 -12.57 32.54
N ASN A 106 -12.24 -12.89 31.87
CA ASN A 106 -12.22 -13.86 30.77
C ASN A 106 -11.83 -13.17 29.47
N TYR A 107 -10.92 -13.76 28.72
CA TYR A 107 -10.43 -13.20 27.46
C TYR A 107 -11.56 -12.93 26.46
N GLU A 108 -12.50 -13.86 26.34
CA GLU A 108 -13.65 -13.79 25.42
C GLU A 108 -14.64 -12.66 25.76
N ASP A 109 -14.65 -12.20 27.00
CA ASP A 109 -15.55 -11.14 27.48
C ASP A 109 -14.99 -9.74 27.23
N ARG A 110 -13.70 -9.63 26.94
CA ARG A 110 -13.01 -8.38 26.71
C ARG A 110 -13.57 -7.63 25.50
N ILE A 111 -13.49 -6.31 25.56
CA ILE A 111 -13.90 -5.40 24.48
C ILE A 111 -12.65 -4.87 23.78
N MET A 112 -12.67 -4.82 22.44
CA MET A 112 -11.64 -4.12 21.65
C MET A 112 -11.78 -2.62 21.86
N LEU A 113 -10.91 -2.04 22.68
CA LEU A 113 -10.92 -0.59 22.96
C LEU A 113 -10.24 0.19 21.86
N ASP A 114 -9.12 -0.34 21.34
CA ASP A 114 -8.34 0.30 20.29
C ASP A 114 -7.49 -0.72 19.52
N ASN A 115 -7.49 -0.65 18.19
CA ASN A 115 -6.76 -1.57 17.32
C ASN A 115 -5.28 -1.20 17.11
N ALA A 116 -4.87 -0.04 17.62
CA ALA A 116 -3.53 0.55 17.49
C ALA A 116 -2.85 0.80 18.85
N ALA A 117 -3.47 0.35 19.95
CA ALA A 117 -2.99 0.58 21.30
C ALA A 117 -2.65 2.06 21.59
N ASP A 118 -3.60 2.97 21.26
CA ASP A 118 -3.45 4.42 21.41
C ASP A 118 -2.20 4.96 20.67
N GLU A 119 -2.00 4.45 19.45
CA GLU A 119 -0.86 4.74 18.58
C GLU A 119 0.50 4.56 19.30
N ILE A 120 0.68 3.37 19.89
CA ILE A 120 1.90 3.01 20.62
C ILE A 120 3.16 3.32 19.80
N THR A 121 4.21 3.86 20.43
CA THR A 121 5.47 4.10 19.72
C THR A 121 6.19 2.81 19.37
N THR A 122 7.05 2.83 18.35
CA THR A 122 7.82 1.66 17.94
C THR A 122 8.73 1.18 19.06
N GLU A 123 9.31 2.10 19.85
CA GLU A 123 10.20 1.79 20.99
C GLU A 123 9.44 1.08 22.12
N GLU A 124 8.25 1.58 22.48
CA GLU A 124 7.41 0.92 23.49
C GLU A 124 6.95 -0.46 23.00
N ALA A 125 6.54 -0.55 21.74
CA ALA A 125 6.12 -1.81 21.14
C ALA A 125 7.27 -2.85 21.11
N ALA A 126 8.50 -2.44 20.79
CA ALA A 126 9.65 -3.33 20.77
C ALA A 126 9.87 -4.02 22.13
N ILE A 127 9.73 -3.29 23.23
CA ILE A 127 9.85 -3.84 24.60
C ILE A 127 8.78 -4.92 24.84
N LEU A 128 7.54 -4.67 24.40
CA LEU A 128 6.43 -5.62 24.57
C LEU A 128 6.59 -6.86 23.68
N ILE A 129 7.05 -6.66 22.45
CA ILE A 129 7.32 -7.76 21.52
C ILE A 129 8.47 -8.65 22.04
N ASP A 130 9.52 -8.08 22.61
CA ASP A 130 10.61 -8.84 23.24
C ASP A 130 10.10 -9.69 24.42
N ALA A 131 9.19 -9.14 25.22
CA ALA A 131 8.57 -9.89 26.31
C ALA A 131 7.76 -11.10 25.79
N VAL A 132 6.99 -10.92 24.73
CA VAL A 132 6.25 -12.02 24.07
C VAL A 132 7.22 -13.06 23.50
N ASN A 133 8.24 -12.62 22.76
CA ASN A 133 9.24 -13.52 22.18
C ASN A 133 10.00 -14.34 23.22
N SER A 134 10.28 -13.77 24.40
CA SER A 134 10.98 -14.48 25.44
C SER A 134 10.25 -15.72 25.97
N GLU A 135 8.91 -15.72 25.88
CA GLU A 135 8.07 -16.84 26.34
C GLU A 135 7.50 -17.69 25.19
N LEU A 136 7.15 -17.07 24.04
CA LEU A 136 6.38 -17.74 22.99
C LEU A 136 7.16 -18.02 21.70
N SER A 137 8.37 -17.47 21.53
CA SER A 137 9.19 -17.73 20.35
C SER A 137 9.87 -19.09 20.44
N ASP A 138 9.91 -19.80 19.32
CA ASP A 138 10.62 -21.07 19.18
C ASP A 138 11.18 -21.21 17.75
N LYS A 139 11.63 -22.41 17.36
CA LYS A 139 12.17 -22.68 16.01
C LYS A 139 11.13 -22.64 14.89
N PHE A 140 9.85 -22.57 15.23
CA PHE A 140 8.75 -22.57 14.27
C PHE A 140 8.04 -21.23 14.18
N LYS A 141 8.12 -20.41 15.22
CA LYS A 141 7.44 -19.12 15.25
C LYS A 141 8.27 -18.05 15.93
N LYS A 142 8.25 -16.86 15.35
CA LYS A 142 8.90 -15.66 15.88
C LYS A 142 8.13 -14.42 15.47
N LEU A 143 7.96 -13.53 16.45
CA LEU A 143 7.32 -12.22 16.25
C LEU A 143 8.40 -11.15 15.95
N TYR A 144 8.19 -10.38 14.91
CA TYR A 144 9.11 -9.32 14.47
C TYR A 144 8.48 -7.95 14.68
N VAL A 145 9.26 -7.03 15.20
CA VAL A 145 8.85 -5.65 15.44
C VAL A 145 8.71 -4.92 14.10
N GLY A 146 7.57 -4.30 13.88
CA GLY A 146 7.33 -3.38 12.77
C GLY A 146 7.21 -1.94 13.29
N VAL A 147 6.44 -1.11 12.62
CA VAL A 147 6.25 0.29 12.97
C VAL A 147 5.02 0.49 13.84
N SER A 148 5.19 1.16 15.00
CA SER A 148 4.10 1.46 15.94
C SER A 148 3.41 0.15 16.38
N TYR A 149 2.12 0.00 16.19
CA TYR A 149 1.31 -1.15 16.57
C TYR A 149 1.35 -2.33 15.58
N ARG A 150 2.01 -2.17 14.42
CA ARG A 150 2.01 -3.14 13.32
C ARG A 150 3.24 -4.02 13.38
N HIS A 151 3.07 -5.31 13.60
CA HIS A 151 4.13 -6.32 13.72
C HIS A 151 3.84 -7.49 12.81
N CYS A 152 4.82 -8.37 12.62
CA CYS A 152 4.71 -9.57 11.82
C CYS A 152 5.10 -10.81 12.64
N LEU A 153 4.17 -11.77 12.74
CA LEU A 153 4.47 -13.10 13.23
C LEU A 153 4.80 -14.01 12.05
N VAL A 154 6.00 -14.55 12.01
CA VAL A 154 6.35 -15.62 11.07
C VAL A 154 6.16 -16.94 11.76
N TRP A 155 5.32 -17.81 11.22
CA TRP A 155 4.98 -19.10 11.80
C TRP A 155 5.05 -20.21 10.75
N LYS A 156 6.03 -21.09 10.87
CA LYS A 156 6.25 -22.17 9.91
C LYS A 156 5.17 -23.24 10.01
N GLY A 157 4.53 -23.53 8.88
CA GLY A 157 3.48 -24.56 8.80
C GLY A 157 2.12 -24.13 9.33
N ALA A 158 1.93 -22.84 9.68
CA ALA A 158 0.63 -22.34 10.11
C ALA A 158 -0.41 -22.39 8.98
N ASN A 159 -1.70 -22.34 9.32
CA ASN A 159 -2.80 -22.31 8.35
C ASN A 159 -2.92 -20.93 7.70
N ASP A 160 -2.43 -20.80 6.47
CA ASP A 160 -2.46 -19.55 5.70
C ASP A 160 -3.85 -19.19 5.13
N LYS A 161 -4.84 -20.08 5.29
CA LYS A 161 -6.21 -19.89 4.81
C LYS A 161 -7.20 -19.58 5.92
N TYR A 162 -6.73 -19.47 7.17
CA TYR A 162 -7.61 -19.16 8.28
C TYR A 162 -8.18 -17.74 8.14
N ASN A 163 -9.52 -17.63 8.24
CA ASN A 163 -10.21 -16.36 8.09
C ASN A 163 -10.29 -15.60 9.41
N PHE A 164 -9.41 -14.66 9.62
CA PHE A 164 -9.40 -13.80 10.80
C PHE A 164 -10.30 -12.57 10.62
N THR A 165 -10.86 -12.10 11.72
CA THR A 165 -11.51 -10.78 11.77
C THR A 165 -10.46 -9.67 11.89
N ARG A 166 -10.62 -8.60 11.13
CA ARG A 166 -9.75 -7.42 11.19
C ARG A 166 -10.01 -6.63 12.48
N PRO A 167 -8.99 -6.22 13.24
CA PRO A 167 -9.20 -5.58 14.54
C PRO A 167 -9.92 -4.23 14.47
N HIS A 168 -9.76 -3.48 13.41
CA HIS A 168 -10.44 -2.18 13.21
C HIS A 168 -11.95 -2.30 12.91
N ASP A 169 -12.44 -3.47 12.50
CA ASP A 169 -13.86 -3.71 12.23
C ASP A 169 -14.67 -3.98 13.52
N ILE A 170 -13.96 -4.19 14.66
CA ILE A 170 -14.57 -4.61 15.91
C ILE A 170 -14.30 -3.69 17.09
N ILE A 171 -13.85 -2.46 16.83
CA ILE A 171 -13.69 -1.46 17.90
C ILE A 171 -15.01 -1.24 18.62
N GLY A 172 -14.97 -1.28 19.97
CA GLY A 172 -16.13 -1.16 20.83
C GLY A 172 -16.98 -2.43 20.97
N LYS A 173 -16.58 -3.54 20.31
CA LYS A 173 -17.30 -4.83 20.40
C LYS A 173 -16.58 -5.80 21.34
N ARG A 174 -17.36 -6.72 21.93
CA ARG A 174 -16.85 -7.85 22.68
C ARG A 174 -16.14 -8.81 21.72
N ILE A 175 -14.92 -9.24 22.04
CA ILE A 175 -14.09 -9.99 21.11
C ILE A 175 -14.48 -11.46 20.94
N GLY A 176 -15.25 -12.04 21.85
CA GLY A 176 -15.54 -13.48 21.89
C GLY A 176 -16.17 -14.06 20.61
N GLU A 177 -16.91 -13.25 19.85
CA GLU A 177 -17.50 -13.65 18.57
C GLU A 177 -16.53 -13.54 17.38
N TYR A 178 -15.34 -12.94 17.58
CA TYR A 178 -14.40 -12.54 16.54
C TYR A 178 -13.01 -13.17 16.69
N ILE A 179 -12.73 -13.81 17.82
CA ILE A 179 -11.48 -14.55 18.05
C ILE A 179 -11.45 -15.84 17.23
N PRO A 180 -10.26 -16.41 16.97
CA PRO A 180 -10.14 -17.71 16.34
C PRO A 180 -10.92 -18.80 17.11
N ASP A 181 -11.53 -19.71 16.38
CA ASP A 181 -12.28 -20.83 16.96
C ASP A 181 -11.35 -21.87 17.63
N SER A 182 -11.95 -22.77 18.39
CA SER A 182 -11.23 -23.84 19.08
C SER A 182 -10.89 -25.05 18.19
N GLY A 183 -11.24 -25.00 16.91
CA GLY A 183 -10.91 -26.02 15.91
C GLY A 183 -9.63 -25.66 15.15
N GLU A 184 -9.76 -25.26 13.89
CA GLU A 184 -8.62 -24.88 13.04
C GLU A 184 -7.88 -23.61 13.53
N GLY A 185 -8.57 -22.73 14.27
CA GLY A 185 -8.02 -21.52 14.85
C GLY A 185 -7.37 -21.68 16.22
N LYS A 186 -7.40 -22.88 16.82
CA LYS A 186 -7.01 -23.13 18.20
C LYS A 186 -5.62 -22.60 18.55
N GLU A 187 -4.62 -22.90 17.74
CA GLU A 187 -3.24 -22.48 18.01
C GLU A 187 -3.09 -20.96 17.98
N TYR A 188 -3.80 -20.27 17.11
CA TYR A 188 -3.83 -18.81 17.04
C TYR A 188 -4.52 -18.21 18.28
N LEU A 189 -5.64 -18.80 18.69
CA LEU A 189 -6.35 -18.38 19.90
C LEU A 189 -5.48 -18.52 21.13
N GLU A 190 -4.77 -19.64 21.27
CA GLU A 190 -3.84 -19.88 22.37
C GLU A 190 -2.70 -18.86 22.35
N TYR A 191 -2.13 -18.57 21.18
CA TYR A 191 -1.08 -17.55 21.05
C TYR A 191 -1.58 -16.16 21.44
N MET A 192 -2.78 -15.76 21.03
CA MET A 192 -3.39 -14.48 21.39
C MET A 192 -3.66 -14.39 22.90
N LYS A 193 -4.21 -15.43 23.51
CA LYS A 193 -4.46 -15.50 24.96
C LYS A 193 -3.16 -15.42 25.79
N GLU A 194 -2.14 -16.17 25.39
CA GLU A 194 -0.85 -16.14 26.07
C GLU A 194 -0.16 -14.77 25.91
N SER A 195 -0.24 -14.16 24.72
CA SER A 195 0.27 -12.81 24.54
C SER A 195 -0.43 -11.82 25.49
N CYS A 196 -1.75 -11.94 25.64
CA CYS A 196 -2.51 -11.11 26.60
C CYS A 196 -2.06 -11.36 28.04
N ARG A 197 -1.86 -12.61 28.46
CA ARG A 197 -1.35 -12.95 29.80
C ARG A 197 -0.01 -12.28 30.10
N ILE A 198 0.88 -12.24 29.11
CA ILE A 198 2.21 -11.63 29.23
C ILE A 198 2.12 -10.11 29.26
N LEU A 199 1.38 -9.55 28.31
CA LEU A 199 1.35 -8.10 28.08
C LEU A 199 0.50 -7.34 29.10
N ASP A 200 -0.61 -7.91 29.55
CA ASP A 200 -1.55 -7.23 30.46
C ASP A 200 -0.89 -6.85 31.80
N LYS A 201 0.03 -7.67 32.30
CA LYS A 201 0.79 -7.46 33.55
C LYS A 201 2.17 -6.85 33.31
N HIS A 202 2.51 -6.48 32.08
CA HIS A 202 3.82 -5.94 31.78
C HIS A 202 4.01 -4.55 32.44
N PRO A 203 5.16 -4.25 33.10
CA PRO A 203 5.39 -2.97 33.77
C PRO A 203 5.16 -1.73 32.89
N LEU A 204 5.50 -1.81 31.59
CA LEU A 204 5.24 -0.74 30.63
C LEU A 204 3.74 -0.44 30.48
N ASN A 205 2.89 -1.47 30.47
CA ASN A 205 1.43 -1.27 30.36
C ASN A 205 0.84 -0.68 31.65
N GLU A 206 1.40 -1.02 32.82
CA GLU A 206 1.04 -0.35 34.08
C GLU A 206 1.42 1.14 34.04
N GLU A 207 2.60 1.46 33.48
CA GLU A 207 3.05 2.83 33.33
C GLU A 207 2.17 3.60 32.32
N ARG A 208 1.78 2.97 31.18
CA ARG A 208 0.85 3.56 30.20
C ARG A 208 -0.49 3.90 30.86
N ARG A 209 -1.09 2.98 31.65
CA ARG A 209 -2.33 3.23 32.41
C ARG A 209 -2.16 4.42 33.39
N LYS A 210 -1.04 4.52 34.10
CA LYS A 210 -0.74 5.65 35.01
C LYS A 210 -0.65 6.99 34.28
N ARG A 211 -0.20 6.99 33.02
CA ARG A 211 -0.15 8.18 32.16
C ARG A 211 -1.50 8.49 31.49
N GLY A 212 -2.56 7.72 31.74
CA GLY A 212 -3.87 7.88 31.10
C GLY A 212 -3.90 7.39 29.66
N ARG A 213 -2.95 6.57 29.24
CA ARG A 213 -2.90 5.91 27.95
C ARG A 213 -3.54 4.53 28.00
N LEU A 214 -4.10 4.08 26.90
CA LEU A 214 -4.58 2.71 26.77
C LEU A 214 -3.38 1.73 26.80
N PRO A 215 -3.49 0.59 27.49
CA PRO A 215 -2.44 -0.43 27.48
C PRO A 215 -2.38 -1.14 26.14
N ALA A 216 -1.21 -1.54 25.69
CA ALA A 216 -1.02 -2.48 24.58
C ALA A 216 -0.99 -3.90 25.14
N ASN A 217 -2.15 -4.41 25.59
CA ASN A 217 -2.26 -5.56 26.47
C ASN A 217 -2.60 -6.88 25.78
N SER A 218 -2.66 -6.91 24.44
CA SER A 218 -2.82 -8.15 23.69
C SER A 218 -2.26 -8.00 22.26
N LEU A 219 -1.95 -9.13 21.64
CA LEU A 219 -1.75 -9.21 20.19
C LEU A 219 -3.05 -9.63 19.53
N TRP A 220 -3.31 -9.06 18.36
CA TRP A 220 -4.40 -9.48 17.48
C TRP A 220 -3.81 -9.95 16.15
N LEU A 221 -4.00 -11.25 15.85
CA LEU A 221 -3.51 -11.87 14.63
C LEU A 221 -4.54 -11.72 13.50
N TRP A 222 -4.06 -11.45 12.27
CA TRP A 222 -4.92 -11.37 11.10
C TRP A 222 -4.15 -11.42 9.79
N SER A 223 -4.86 -11.62 8.66
CA SER A 223 -4.31 -11.60 7.31
C SER A 223 -3.08 -12.50 7.12
N PRO A 224 -3.15 -13.82 7.37
CA PRO A 224 -2.04 -14.73 7.12
C PRO A 224 -1.77 -14.87 5.62
N GLY A 225 -0.53 -15.21 5.26
CA GLY A 225 -0.17 -15.50 3.88
C GLY A 225 1.18 -16.19 3.76
N LYS A 226 1.34 -16.96 2.70
CA LYS A 226 2.58 -17.66 2.33
C LYS A 226 3.52 -16.73 1.54
N PRO A 227 4.82 -17.04 1.47
CA PRO A 227 5.78 -16.28 0.68
C PRO A 227 5.28 -16.07 -0.75
N LEU A 228 5.45 -14.84 -1.23
CA LEU A 228 5.14 -14.49 -2.60
C LEU A 228 6.39 -14.68 -3.47
N SER A 229 6.23 -15.41 -4.56
CA SER A 229 7.29 -15.56 -5.57
C SER A 229 6.80 -14.94 -6.88
N LEU A 230 7.27 -13.75 -7.17
CA LEU A 230 7.04 -13.07 -8.45
C LEU A 230 8.20 -13.37 -9.40
N PRO A 231 7.95 -13.47 -10.71
CA PRO A 231 9.02 -13.41 -11.70
C PRO A 231 9.82 -12.09 -11.55
N SER A 232 11.14 -12.13 -11.74
CA SER A 232 11.96 -10.92 -11.73
C SER A 232 11.47 -9.94 -12.80
N PHE A 233 11.29 -8.67 -12.42
CA PHE A 233 10.91 -7.60 -13.35
C PHE A 233 11.95 -7.47 -14.48
N LYS A 234 13.23 -7.62 -14.12
CA LYS A 234 14.32 -7.59 -15.09
C LYS A 234 14.27 -8.77 -16.06
N GLU A 235 13.97 -9.98 -15.60
CA GLU A 235 13.80 -11.14 -16.49
C GLU A 235 12.62 -10.97 -17.43
N LYS A 236 11.53 -10.37 -16.94
CA LYS A 236 10.30 -10.18 -17.71
C LYS A 236 10.42 -9.10 -18.78
N PHE A 237 11.05 -7.96 -18.47
CA PHE A 237 11.07 -6.78 -19.34
C PHE A 237 12.47 -6.39 -19.84
N GLY A 238 13.53 -7.01 -19.35
CA GLY A 238 14.91 -6.62 -19.64
C GLY A 238 15.34 -5.30 -19.01
N LEU A 239 14.53 -4.73 -18.10
CA LEU A 239 14.71 -3.41 -17.49
C LEU A 239 15.10 -3.53 -16.03
N THR A 240 16.09 -2.75 -15.61
CA THR A 240 16.33 -2.53 -14.17
C THR A 240 15.33 -1.53 -13.63
N ALA A 241 14.66 -1.90 -12.52
CA ALA A 241 13.58 -1.09 -11.97
C ALA A 241 13.80 -0.71 -10.49
N THR A 242 13.29 0.45 -10.11
CA THR A 242 13.29 0.93 -8.72
C THR A 242 11.88 1.34 -8.31
N ALA A 243 11.40 0.87 -7.15
CA ALA A 243 10.15 1.27 -6.54
C ALA A 243 10.39 2.28 -5.42
N ILE A 244 9.66 3.40 -5.43
CA ILE A 244 9.71 4.46 -4.42
C ILE A 244 8.32 4.67 -3.85
N SER A 245 8.13 4.31 -2.58
CA SER A 245 6.84 4.43 -1.89
C SER A 245 7.07 4.60 -0.39
N ALA A 246 6.13 5.28 0.30
CA ALA A 246 6.04 5.27 1.76
C ALA A 246 5.28 4.03 2.28
N VAL A 247 4.64 3.29 1.40
CA VAL A 247 3.78 2.16 1.72
C VAL A 247 4.58 0.86 1.64
N ASP A 248 4.70 0.15 2.77
CA ASP A 248 5.46 -1.10 2.87
C ASP A 248 4.96 -2.18 1.91
N LEU A 249 3.67 -2.20 1.67
CA LEU A 249 3.02 -3.11 0.73
C LEU A 249 3.58 -2.97 -0.70
N ILE A 250 3.71 -1.74 -1.18
CA ILE A 250 4.23 -1.45 -2.53
C ILE A 250 5.72 -1.77 -2.62
N LYS A 251 6.49 -1.44 -1.57
CA LYS A 251 7.90 -1.84 -1.48
C LYS A 251 8.04 -3.35 -1.48
N GLY A 252 7.18 -4.06 -0.74
CA GLY A 252 7.15 -5.52 -0.70
C GLY A 252 6.91 -6.16 -2.07
N ILE A 253 5.97 -5.64 -2.87
CA ILE A 253 5.76 -6.09 -4.26
C ILE A 253 7.03 -5.87 -5.09
N GLY A 254 7.64 -4.68 -4.99
CA GLY A 254 8.88 -4.36 -5.69
C GLY A 254 10.02 -5.34 -5.34
N ILE A 255 10.25 -5.61 -4.05
CA ILE A 255 11.28 -6.56 -3.59
C ILE A 255 11.00 -7.98 -4.11
N CYS A 256 9.74 -8.44 -4.02
CA CYS A 256 9.35 -9.75 -4.55
C CYS A 256 9.53 -9.86 -6.07
N ALA A 257 9.47 -8.74 -6.79
CA ALA A 257 9.71 -8.66 -8.23
C ALA A 257 11.19 -8.36 -8.60
N ASP A 258 12.11 -8.46 -7.63
CA ASP A 258 13.55 -8.18 -7.81
C ASP A 258 13.84 -6.74 -8.29
N MET A 259 13.03 -5.78 -7.85
CA MET A 259 13.25 -4.35 -8.04
C MET A 259 14.03 -3.77 -6.86
N ASN A 260 14.81 -2.72 -7.13
CA ASN A 260 15.37 -1.92 -6.05
C ASN A 260 14.25 -1.16 -5.31
N THR A 261 14.46 -0.87 -4.03
CA THR A 261 13.56 -0.02 -3.26
C THR A 261 14.34 1.10 -2.58
N VAL A 262 13.71 2.28 -2.46
CA VAL A 262 14.33 3.44 -1.81
C VAL A 262 13.40 3.97 -0.73
N ASP A 263 13.93 4.09 0.49
CA ASP A 263 13.27 4.80 1.58
C ASP A 263 13.60 6.28 1.50
N VAL A 264 12.56 7.12 1.58
CA VAL A 264 12.70 8.57 1.52
C VAL A 264 12.35 9.16 2.87
N GLU A 265 13.29 9.87 3.49
CA GLU A 265 13.07 10.52 4.78
C GLU A 265 11.92 11.52 4.70
N GLY A 266 11.00 11.45 5.67
CA GLY A 266 9.80 12.29 5.70
C GLY A 266 8.72 11.90 4.69
N ALA A 267 8.88 10.79 3.96
CA ALA A 267 7.80 10.25 3.15
C ALA A 267 6.72 9.63 4.05
N THR A 268 5.48 10.04 3.81
CA THR A 268 4.29 9.55 4.51
C THR A 268 3.18 9.18 3.52
N GLY A 269 2.13 8.51 4.00
CA GLY A 269 0.91 8.23 3.23
C GLY A 269 -0.08 9.40 3.16
N THR A 270 0.25 10.60 3.60
CA THR A 270 -0.67 11.74 3.68
C THR A 270 -0.30 12.86 2.73
N VAL A 271 -1.15 13.90 2.66
CA VAL A 271 -0.88 15.14 1.89
C VAL A 271 0.40 15.87 2.32
N ASN A 272 0.90 15.62 3.54
CA ASN A 272 2.12 16.25 4.07
C ASN A 272 3.38 15.41 3.82
N THR A 273 3.36 14.50 2.87
CA THR A 273 4.53 13.69 2.48
C THR A 273 5.66 14.55 1.90
N ASN A 274 6.89 14.03 1.93
CA ASN A 274 8.05 14.68 1.31
C ASN A 274 8.05 14.47 -0.22
N TYR A 275 7.29 15.31 -0.95
CA TYR A 275 7.20 15.26 -2.42
C TYR A 275 8.55 15.46 -3.10
N GLN A 276 9.31 16.49 -2.66
CA GLN A 276 10.61 16.81 -3.24
C GLN A 276 11.61 15.66 -3.01
N GLY A 277 11.67 15.10 -1.80
CA GLY A 277 12.54 13.96 -1.51
C GLY A 277 12.24 12.75 -2.38
N LYS A 278 10.94 12.48 -2.67
CA LYS A 278 10.56 11.42 -3.62
C LYS A 278 10.96 11.73 -5.05
N ALA A 279 10.87 13.00 -5.47
CA ALA A 279 11.34 13.44 -6.78
C ALA A 279 12.86 13.29 -6.90
N ASP A 280 13.61 13.73 -5.90
CA ASP A 280 15.07 13.64 -5.86
C ASP A 280 15.53 12.17 -5.89
N ALA A 281 14.88 11.30 -5.11
CA ALA A 281 15.15 9.87 -5.12
C ALA A 281 14.86 9.22 -6.50
N THR A 282 13.82 9.67 -7.19
CA THR A 282 13.50 9.23 -8.56
C THR A 282 14.60 9.63 -9.54
N ILE A 283 15.04 10.87 -9.50
CA ILE A 283 16.12 11.39 -10.35
C ILE A 283 17.42 10.65 -10.05
N GLU A 284 17.73 10.40 -8.78
CA GLU A 284 18.93 9.69 -8.38
C GLU A 284 18.88 8.21 -8.81
N ALA A 285 17.73 7.55 -8.72
CA ALA A 285 17.55 6.19 -9.23
C ALA A 285 17.86 6.11 -10.75
N PHE A 286 17.38 7.08 -11.54
CA PHE A 286 17.72 7.15 -12.97
C PHE A 286 19.22 7.38 -13.23
N LYS A 287 19.88 8.25 -12.47
CA LYS A 287 21.32 8.48 -12.56
C LYS A 287 22.13 7.25 -12.19
N ASN A 288 21.65 6.46 -11.24
CA ASN A 288 22.29 5.23 -10.77
C ASN A 288 21.97 4.00 -11.64
N GLY A 289 21.35 4.20 -12.82
CA GLY A 289 21.19 3.18 -13.84
C GLY A 289 19.85 2.44 -13.83
N SER A 290 18.85 2.91 -13.08
CA SER A 290 17.48 2.40 -13.24
C SER A 290 16.94 2.78 -14.62
N ASP A 291 16.39 1.81 -15.32
CA ASP A 291 15.69 2.03 -16.58
C ASP A 291 14.25 2.47 -16.32
N LEU A 292 13.63 1.94 -15.26
CA LEU A 292 12.26 2.25 -14.86
C LEU A 292 12.20 2.66 -13.38
N VAL A 293 11.44 3.71 -13.07
CA VAL A 293 11.08 4.08 -11.69
C VAL A 293 9.57 4.02 -11.53
N TYR A 294 9.13 3.24 -10.55
CA TYR A 294 7.76 3.14 -10.07
C TYR A 294 7.59 4.04 -8.85
N LEU A 295 6.95 5.19 -9.04
CA LEU A 295 6.81 6.24 -8.04
C LEU A 295 5.38 6.33 -7.53
N HIS A 296 5.16 6.06 -6.26
CA HIS A 296 3.86 5.94 -5.64
C HIS A 296 3.61 7.03 -4.57
N PHE A 297 2.40 7.61 -4.58
CA PHE A 297 1.92 8.60 -3.62
C PHE A 297 0.54 8.21 -3.10
N GLU A 298 0.40 7.93 -1.81
CA GLU A 298 -0.84 7.47 -1.17
C GLU A 298 -1.79 8.62 -0.77
N GLY A 299 -1.31 9.88 -0.78
CA GLY A 299 -2.09 11.02 -0.28
C GLY A 299 -3.52 11.16 -0.81
N PRO A 300 -3.80 11.00 -2.11
CA PRO A 300 -5.18 11.08 -2.62
C PRO A 300 -6.08 9.97 -2.08
N ASP A 301 -5.56 8.76 -1.86
CA ASP A 301 -6.29 7.61 -1.31
C ASP A 301 -6.69 7.86 0.15
N GLU A 302 -5.74 8.24 1.00
CA GLU A 302 -5.94 8.52 2.42
C GLU A 302 -7.05 9.59 2.63
N HIS A 303 -7.04 10.65 1.82
CA HIS A 303 -8.06 11.70 1.90
C HIS A 303 -9.38 11.29 1.24
N GLY A 304 -9.37 10.34 0.33
CA GLY A 304 -10.57 9.63 -0.14
C GLY A 304 -11.26 8.87 0.98
N HIS A 305 -10.52 8.09 1.75
CA HIS A 305 -11.00 7.36 2.93
C HIS A 305 -11.55 8.28 4.03
N ARG A 306 -10.94 9.44 4.22
CA ARG A 306 -11.43 10.45 5.19
C ARG A 306 -12.66 11.21 4.69
N GLY A 307 -12.98 11.13 3.39
CA GLY A 307 -14.07 11.91 2.79
C GLY A 307 -13.75 13.39 2.70
N GLU A 308 -12.50 13.75 2.39
CA GLU A 308 -11.95 15.11 2.35
C GLU A 308 -11.62 15.53 0.90
N PRO A 309 -12.63 15.91 0.08
CA PRO A 309 -12.43 16.14 -1.36
C PRO A 309 -11.45 17.26 -1.67
N ASP A 310 -11.46 18.35 -0.88
CA ASP A 310 -10.56 19.49 -1.09
C ASP A 310 -9.09 19.10 -0.84
N VAL A 311 -8.84 18.29 0.19
CA VAL A 311 -7.48 17.84 0.54
C VAL A 311 -7.00 16.78 -0.46
N LYS A 312 -7.89 15.88 -0.92
CA LYS A 312 -7.61 14.95 -2.01
C LYS A 312 -7.21 15.70 -3.29
N THR A 313 -7.98 16.72 -3.68
CA THR A 313 -7.66 17.61 -4.80
C THR A 313 -6.29 18.27 -4.61
N LYS A 314 -6.02 18.79 -3.42
CA LYS A 314 -4.74 19.42 -3.08
C LYS A 314 -3.56 18.45 -3.18
N SER A 315 -3.74 17.20 -2.77
CA SER A 315 -2.71 16.16 -2.89
C SER A 315 -2.32 15.91 -4.36
N ILE A 316 -3.30 15.87 -5.27
CA ILE A 316 -3.07 15.75 -6.72
C ILE A 316 -2.24 16.93 -7.26
N GLU A 317 -2.58 18.16 -6.87
CA GLU A 317 -1.85 19.37 -7.26
C GLU A 317 -0.39 19.38 -6.79
N LEU A 318 -0.16 18.88 -5.56
CA LEU A 318 1.19 18.81 -4.99
C LEU A 318 2.03 17.72 -5.67
N ILE A 319 1.44 16.59 -6.06
CA ILE A 319 2.12 15.56 -6.86
C ILE A 319 2.54 16.15 -8.21
N ASP A 320 1.64 16.88 -8.89
CA ASP A 320 1.93 17.51 -10.18
C ASP A 320 3.09 18.51 -10.08
N SER A 321 3.00 19.43 -9.12
CA SER A 321 3.92 20.58 -9.03
C SER A 321 5.24 20.25 -8.34
N LEU A 322 5.24 19.48 -7.25
CA LEU A 322 6.43 19.25 -6.42
C LEU A 322 7.14 17.93 -6.71
N ALA A 323 6.49 16.98 -7.38
CA ALA A 323 7.12 15.71 -7.75
C ALA A 323 7.26 15.55 -9.26
N LEU A 324 6.17 15.56 -10.03
CA LEU A 324 6.22 15.31 -11.47
C LEU A 324 7.01 16.40 -12.21
N SER A 325 6.79 17.68 -11.88
CA SER A 325 7.45 18.79 -12.55
C SER A 325 8.99 18.73 -12.50
N PRO A 326 9.65 18.58 -11.34
CA PRO A 326 11.12 18.46 -11.31
C PRO A 326 11.64 17.17 -11.96
N ILE A 327 10.93 16.05 -11.85
CA ILE A 327 11.31 14.80 -12.51
C ILE A 327 11.28 14.97 -14.03
N LEU A 328 10.21 15.58 -14.55
CA LEU A 328 10.06 15.81 -15.98
C LEU A 328 11.12 16.78 -16.53
N ASN A 329 11.42 17.85 -15.77
CA ASN A 329 12.53 18.74 -16.13
C ASN A 329 13.86 17.99 -16.22
N TYR A 330 14.14 17.04 -15.32
CA TYR A 330 15.34 16.19 -15.43
C TYR A 330 15.29 15.32 -16.69
N LEU A 331 14.17 14.61 -16.95
CA LEU A 331 14.01 13.72 -18.09
C LEU A 331 14.16 14.45 -19.44
N GLU A 332 13.59 15.65 -19.56
CA GLU A 332 13.69 16.50 -20.75
C GLU A 332 15.15 16.98 -21.02
N ASN A 333 16.02 17.01 -19.99
CA ASN A 333 17.39 17.50 -20.09
C ASN A 333 18.48 16.43 -19.92
N CYS A 334 18.11 15.17 -19.64
CA CYS A 334 19.09 14.09 -19.39
C CYS A 334 19.76 13.55 -20.68
N GLY A 335 19.28 13.94 -21.85
CA GLY A 335 19.84 13.51 -23.15
C GLY A 335 19.42 12.09 -23.57
N GLU A 336 18.50 11.47 -22.86
CA GLU A 336 17.91 10.18 -23.20
C GLU A 336 16.43 10.33 -23.54
N ASP A 337 15.92 9.46 -24.42
CA ASP A 337 14.48 9.33 -24.64
C ASP A 337 13.81 8.80 -23.37
N PHE A 338 12.56 9.19 -23.16
CA PHE A 338 11.80 8.78 -21.99
C PHE A 338 10.33 8.54 -22.28
N GLY A 339 9.72 7.70 -21.45
CA GLY A 339 8.28 7.44 -21.40
C GLY A 339 7.74 7.74 -19.99
N VAL A 340 6.49 8.21 -19.93
CA VAL A 340 5.79 8.47 -18.68
C VAL A 340 4.42 7.83 -18.73
N LEU A 341 4.14 6.93 -17.79
CA LEU A 341 2.82 6.36 -17.53
C LEU A 341 2.29 6.98 -16.24
N ILE A 342 1.10 7.58 -16.30
CA ILE A 342 0.41 8.12 -15.12
C ILE A 342 -0.96 7.46 -15.02
N LEU A 343 -1.26 6.86 -13.87
CA LEU A 343 -2.57 6.32 -13.54
C LEU A 343 -2.74 6.19 -12.03
N PRO A 344 -3.95 6.30 -11.47
CA PRO A 344 -4.24 5.76 -10.15
C PRO A 344 -4.29 4.22 -10.22
N ASP A 345 -4.12 3.58 -9.09
CA ASP A 345 -4.25 2.12 -9.00
C ASP A 345 -5.72 1.67 -8.93
N HIS A 346 -6.53 2.36 -8.14
CA HIS A 346 -7.99 2.19 -8.04
C HIS A 346 -8.67 3.54 -7.73
N PRO A 347 -10.00 3.64 -7.86
CA PRO A 347 -10.72 4.78 -7.32
C PRO A 347 -10.93 4.62 -5.80
N THR A 348 -10.84 5.77 -5.09
CA THR A 348 -11.22 5.85 -3.66
C THR A 348 -12.23 6.99 -3.49
N PRO A 349 -13.50 6.76 -3.90
CA PRO A 349 -14.49 7.81 -3.90
C PRO A 349 -14.77 8.37 -2.51
N VAL A 350 -14.63 9.69 -2.35
CA VAL A 350 -14.86 10.39 -1.07
C VAL A 350 -16.27 10.15 -0.51
N ARG A 351 -17.23 9.82 -1.36
CA ARG A 351 -18.61 9.52 -0.97
C ARG A 351 -18.74 8.22 -0.18
N ILE A 352 -18.03 7.17 -0.61
CA ILE A 352 -18.12 5.84 0.02
C ILE A 352 -16.98 5.58 1.00
N ARG A 353 -15.91 6.41 0.97
CA ARG A 353 -14.74 6.34 1.86
C ARG A 353 -14.04 4.98 1.86
N THR A 354 -14.07 4.32 0.73
CA THR A 354 -13.39 3.04 0.48
C THR A 354 -13.15 2.88 -1.00
N HIS A 355 -12.38 1.87 -1.37
CA HIS A 355 -12.06 1.59 -2.77
C HIS A 355 -13.29 1.11 -3.56
N SER A 356 -13.30 1.40 -4.85
CA SER A 356 -14.27 0.83 -5.80
C SER A 356 -13.56 0.06 -6.91
N ASN A 357 -14.28 -0.88 -7.54
CA ASN A 357 -13.75 -1.71 -8.61
C ASN A 357 -14.12 -1.15 -10.00
N GLN A 358 -13.97 0.16 -10.18
CA GLN A 358 -14.17 0.79 -11.48
C GLN A 358 -12.84 0.93 -12.21
N PRO A 359 -12.83 0.91 -13.56
CA PRO A 359 -11.63 1.19 -14.33
C PRO A 359 -11.14 2.62 -14.06
N VAL A 360 -9.82 2.80 -14.12
CA VAL A 360 -9.16 4.07 -13.86
C VAL A 360 -8.57 4.68 -15.12
N PRO A 361 -8.48 6.03 -15.22
CA PRO A 361 -7.87 6.69 -16.36
C PRO A 361 -6.35 6.52 -16.38
N TYR A 362 -5.78 6.31 -17.56
CA TYR A 362 -4.32 6.32 -17.76
C TYR A 362 -3.94 7.24 -18.90
N ILE A 363 -2.71 7.74 -18.87
CA ILE A 363 -2.01 8.38 -20.00
C ILE A 363 -0.62 7.77 -20.17
N ILE A 364 -0.20 7.61 -21.42
CA ILE A 364 1.15 7.18 -21.83
C ILE A 364 1.76 8.25 -22.71
N TYR A 365 2.73 8.96 -22.19
CA TYR A 365 3.56 9.92 -22.90
C TYR A 365 4.87 9.29 -23.39
N SER A 366 5.31 9.64 -24.57
CA SER A 366 6.65 9.30 -25.10
C SER A 366 7.35 10.53 -25.64
N SER A 367 8.63 10.71 -25.33
CA SER A 367 9.45 11.77 -25.92
C SER A 367 9.69 11.56 -27.43
N LYS A 368 9.55 10.31 -27.92
CA LYS A 368 9.76 9.91 -29.31
C LYS A 368 8.54 10.09 -30.21
N HIS A 369 7.36 10.02 -29.62
CA HIS A 369 6.10 9.99 -30.36
C HIS A 369 5.09 11.01 -29.85
N THR A 370 4.53 11.79 -30.74
CA THR A 370 3.42 12.72 -30.41
C THR A 370 2.10 12.08 -30.81
N ASN A 371 1.20 11.97 -29.89
CA ASN A 371 -0.16 11.45 -30.11
C ASN A 371 -1.20 12.58 -30.00
N ASN A 372 -2.41 12.34 -30.52
CA ASN A 372 -3.54 13.21 -30.28
C ASN A 372 -4.23 12.80 -28.99
N GLY A 373 -3.81 13.42 -27.88
CA GLY A 373 -4.30 13.11 -26.55
C GLY A 373 -5.52 13.94 -26.14
N VAL A 374 -5.68 14.12 -24.83
CA VAL A 374 -6.75 14.90 -24.21
C VAL A 374 -6.20 16.16 -23.56
N SER A 375 -6.95 17.27 -23.62
CA SER A 375 -6.50 18.54 -23.05
C SER A 375 -6.53 18.60 -21.52
N ASN A 376 -7.22 17.66 -20.89
CA ASN A 376 -7.34 17.57 -19.44
C ASN A 376 -7.38 16.10 -19.03
N TYR A 377 -6.45 15.69 -18.17
CA TYR A 377 -6.35 14.31 -17.69
C TYR A 377 -7.35 14.07 -16.55
N ASN A 378 -8.40 13.32 -16.84
CA ASN A 378 -9.43 12.92 -15.88
C ASN A 378 -10.24 11.73 -16.39
N GLU A 379 -11.13 11.22 -15.54
CA GLU A 379 -11.97 10.05 -15.79
C GLU A 379 -12.87 10.25 -17.03
N THR A 380 -13.45 11.43 -17.17
CA THR A 380 -14.39 11.76 -18.27
C THR A 380 -13.65 11.85 -19.61
N SER A 381 -12.54 12.57 -19.66
CA SER A 381 -11.77 12.76 -20.90
C SER A 381 -11.13 11.45 -21.37
N CYS A 382 -10.63 10.62 -20.44
CA CYS A 382 -9.99 9.35 -20.78
C CYS A 382 -10.98 8.25 -21.19
N ALA A 383 -12.27 8.38 -20.88
CA ALA A 383 -13.28 7.38 -21.22
C ALA A 383 -13.45 7.13 -22.73
N SER A 384 -13.05 8.08 -23.58
CA SER A 384 -13.10 7.92 -25.04
C SER A 384 -11.87 7.22 -25.63
N GLY A 385 -10.86 6.92 -24.82
CA GLY A 385 -9.61 6.28 -25.25
C GLY A 385 -9.67 4.77 -25.26
N LYS A 386 -8.50 4.14 -25.35
CA LYS A 386 -8.40 2.67 -25.38
C LYS A 386 -8.73 2.08 -24.00
N TYR A 387 -9.68 1.13 -23.98
CA TYR A 387 -9.92 0.31 -22.78
C TYR A 387 -8.96 -0.87 -22.72
N ILE A 388 -8.30 -1.06 -21.57
CA ILE A 388 -7.44 -2.20 -21.25
C ILE A 388 -8.16 -3.04 -20.20
N GLU A 389 -8.56 -4.24 -20.57
CA GLU A 389 -9.39 -5.12 -19.74
C GLU A 389 -8.61 -5.69 -18.55
N ASN A 390 -7.33 -5.97 -18.74
CA ASN A 390 -6.48 -6.55 -17.71
C ASN A 390 -5.35 -5.57 -17.36
N GLY A 391 -5.29 -5.10 -16.12
CA GLY A 391 -4.24 -4.19 -15.67
C GLY A 391 -2.81 -4.70 -15.91
N TRP A 392 -2.62 -6.03 -15.85
CA TRP A 392 -1.31 -6.64 -16.08
C TRP A 392 -0.82 -6.60 -17.54
N ASP A 393 -1.65 -6.18 -18.49
CA ASP A 393 -1.25 -5.96 -19.87
C ASP A 393 -0.72 -4.52 -20.10
N LEU A 394 -1.00 -3.59 -19.16
CA LEU A 394 -0.69 -2.17 -19.32
C LEU A 394 0.82 -1.88 -19.37
N MET A 395 1.62 -2.52 -18.52
CA MET A 395 3.08 -2.26 -18.46
C MET A 395 3.76 -2.63 -19.78
N GLN A 396 3.44 -3.78 -20.37
CA GLN A 396 3.96 -4.16 -21.68
C GLN A 396 3.49 -3.18 -22.77
N TYR A 397 2.21 -2.81 -22.74
CA TYR A 397 1.67 -1.82 -23.67
C TYR A 397 2.37 -0.46 -23.55
N PHE A 398 2.68 -0.01 -22.33
CA PHE A 398 3.45 1.21 -22.09
C PHE A 398 4.85 1.14 -22.69
N ILE A 399 5.59 0.08 -22.39
CA ILE A 399 6.97 -0.10 -22.88
C ILE A 399 6.99 -0.15 -24.42
N ASP A 400 6.09 -0.92 -25.02
CA ASP A 400 6.02 -1.06 -26.49
C ASP A 400 5.60 0.25 -27.18
N SER A 401 4.73 1.03 -26.55
CA SER A 401 4.25 2.31 -27.08
C SER A 401 5.32 3.42 -27.05
N CYS A 402 6.37 3.25 -26.27
CA CYS A 402 7.46 4.21 -26.15
C CYS A 402 8.68 3.85 -27.04
N ASN A 403 8.79 2.61 -27.52
CA ASN A 403 9.89 2.14 -28.36
C ASN A 403 9.64 2.35 -29.84
#